data_63ff9bc930a9cf61e00060e081e48e4e
#
_entry.id   63ff9bc930a9cf61e00060e081e48e4e
#
_cell.length_a   1.000
_cell.length_b   1.000
_cell.length_c   1.000
_cell.angle_alpha   90.00
_cell.angle_beta   90.00
_cell.angle_gamma   90.00
#
_symmetry.space_group_name_H-M   'P 1'
#
loop_
_entity.id
_entity.type
_entity.pdbx_description
1 polymer ?
#
loop_
_entity_poly.entity_id
_entity_poly.type
_entity_poly.pdbx_seq_one_letter_code
_entity_poly.pdbx_strand_id
1 'polypeptide(L)'
;YNSLAYRQEQHLRGNLLFMEEAGAGRGLFWLKEAPVSGVQLDYPGFDFSVKYGDFKVAGLGIAAEDVNAAEWTRCYSVVTGVFSNGGEGATLALRSYQEAIRPAGGITENMIVQNTWGDRGQDKNINEQFILHEMEQGARLGITHLQLDDGWQSGKSANSAYKGGRFKDSWQGAGSWLTETAK
;
A
#
# COMPACT_ATOMS: atom_id res chain seq x y z
N TYR A 1 19.71 -2.70 0.11
CA TYR A 1 20.74 -1.94 -0.60
C TYR A 1 21.18 -2.73 -1.81
N ASN A 2 21.05 -2.15 -3.01
CA ASN A 2 21.57 -2.73 -4.24
C ASN A 2 22.66 -1.84 -4.78
N SER A 3 23.84 -2.42 -5.06
CA SER A 3 24.88 -1.75 -5.81
C SER A 3 24.52 -1.85 -7.30
N LEU A 4 24.25 -0.71 -7.93
CA LEU A 4 23.85 -0.70 -9.34
C LEU A 4 25.06 -0.92 -10.24
N ALA A 5 24.96 -1.91 -11.13
CA ALA A 5 25.96 -2.14 -12.15
C ALA A 5 25.86 -1.05 -13.23
N TYR A 6 26.94 -0.35 -13.48
CA TYR A 6 27.04 0.85 -14.31
C TYR A 6 26.45 0.71 -15.73
N ARG A 7 26.56 -0.47 -16.33
CA ARG A 7 26.17 -0.68 -17.75
C ARG A 7 24.93 -1.57 -17.92
N GLN A 8 24.46 -2.18 -16.83
CA GLN A 8 23.30 -3.06 -16.89
C GLN A 8 22.05 -2.29 -16.46
N GLU A 9 20.97 -2.48 -17.19
CA GLU A 9 19.66 -2.01 -16.77
C GLU A 9 19.21 -2.81 -15.56
N GLN A 10 18.84 -2.10 -14.50
CA GLN A 10 18.28 -2.69 -13.27
C GLN A 10 16.79 -2.41 -13.21
N HIS A 11 16.00 -3.45 -13.07
CA HIS A 11 14.57 -3.37 -12.89
C HIS A 11 14.23 -3.51 -11.40
N LEU A 12 13.54 -2.54 -10.85
CA LEU A 12 13.17 -2.49 -9.44
C LEU A 12 11.65 -2.48 -9.30
N ARG A 13 11.16 -3.15 -8.27
CA ARG A 13 9.73 -3.16 -7.89
C ARG A 13 9.53 -2.42 -6.60
N GLY A 14 8.46 -1.66 -6.53
CA GLY A 14 8.09 -0.82 -5.40
C GLY A 14 7.61 0.53 -5.88
N ASN A 15 6.89 1.25 -5.08
CA ASN A 15 6.42 2.60 -5.44
C ASN A 15 7.29 3.73 -4.87
N LEU A 16 8.33 3.40 -4.13
CA LEU A 16 9.27 4.35 -3.54
C LEU A 16 10.70 3.87 -3.76
N LEU A 17 11.53 4.76 -4.31
CA LEU A 17 12.95 4.53 -4.54
C LEU A 17 13.77 5.69 -3.97
N PHE A 18 14.77 5.35 -3.18
CA PHE A 18 15.83 6.29 -2.76
C PHE A 18 17.13 5.94 -3.49
N MET A 19 17.81 6.94 -4.00
CA MET A 19 19.18 6.82 -4.52
C MET A 19 20.07 7.80 -3.78
N GLU A 20 21.10 7.27 -3.15
CA GLU A 20 22.08 8.04 -2.38
C GLU A 20 23.45 7.98 -3.05
N GLU A 21 24.14 9.11 -3.11
CA GLU A 21 25.54 9.15 -3.50
C GLU A 21 26.40 8.47 -2.43
N ALA A 22 27.15 7.46 -2.83
CA ALA A 22 27.93 6.65 -1.92
C ALA A 22 28.86 7.51 -1.04
N GLY A 23 28.66 7.42 0.28
CA GLY A 23 29.46 8.13 1.28
C GLY A 23 29.19 9.62 1.42
N ALA A 24 28.28 10.22 0.62
CA ALA A 24 27.99 11.64 0.68
C ALA A 24 26.76 11.98 1.54
N GLY A 25 25.93 11.01 1.87
CA GLY A 25 24.71 11.20 2.66
C GLY A 25 23.66 12.09 1.99
N ARG A 26 23.76 12.29 0.68
CA ARG A 26 22.83 13.09 -0.12
C ARG A 26 22.29 12.27 -1.28
N GLY A 27 21.05 12.57 -1.68
CA GLY A 27 20.43 11.79 -2.74
C GLY A 27 19.11 12.35 -3.23
N LEU A 28 18.44 11.51 -4.00
CA LEU A 28 17.14 11.76 -4.58
C LEU A 28 16.18 10.65 -4.17
N PHE A 29 14.88 10.97 -4.07
CA PHE A 29 13.85 9.95 -4.02
C PHE A 29 12.79 10.18 -5.10
N TRP A 30 12.16 9.07 -5.49
CA TRP A 30 11.00 9.07 -6.37
C TRP A 30 9.89 8.27 -5.70
N LEU A 31 8.72 8.89 -5.62
CA LEU A 31 7.49 8.23 -5.19
C LEU A 31 6.54 8.14 -6.37
N LYS A 32 6.22 6.94 -6.77
CA LYS A 32 5.18 6.64 -7.76
C LYS A 32 3.86 6.50 -7.03
N GLU A 33 2.93 7.43 -7.26
CA GLU A 33 1.60 7.44 -6.63
C GLU A 33 0.63 6.54 -7.39
N ALA A 34 0.99 5.26 -7.48
CA ALA A 34 0.21 4.20 -8.12
C ALA A 34 0.49 2.85 -7.47
N PRO A 35 -0.37 1.85 -7.67
CA PRO A 35 -0.10 0.49 -7.23
C PRO A 35 1.22 -0.04 -7.80
N VAL A 36 1.94 -0.81 -6.99
CA VAL A 36 3.17 -1.46 -7.41
C VAL A 36 2.90 -2.56 -8.45
N SER A 37 3.85 -2.80 -9.33
CA SER A 37 3.73 -3.83 -10.37
C SER A 37 3.45 -5.23 -9.82
N GLY A 38 3.93 -5.53 -8.62
CA GLY A 38 3.73 -6.83 -7.97
C GLY A 38 2.29 -7.17 -7.58
N VAL A 39 1.40 -6.17 -7.48
CA VAL A 39 -0.03 -6.37 -7.16
C VAL A 39 -0.93 -6.23 -8.40
N GLN A 40 -0.36 -5.91 -9.55
CA GLN A 40 -1.07 -5.81 -10.81
C GLN A 40 -0.94 -7.16 -11.53
N LEU A 41 -1.96 -7.99 -11.42
CA LEU A 41 -1.92 -9.41 -11.81
C LEU A 41 -1.54 -9.63 -13.29
N ASP A 42 -1.94 -8.73 -14.16
CA ASP A 42 -1.73 -8.82 -15.61
C ASP A 42 -0.54 -7.98 -16.11
N TYR A 43 0.24 -7.40 -15.19
CA TYR A 43 1.44 -6.65 -15.51
C TYR A 43 2.68 -7.26 -14.84
N PRO A 44 3.46 -8.08 -15.55
CA PRO A 44 4.67 -8.72 -15.03
C PRO A 44 5.88 -7.79 -14.94
N GLY A 45 5.71 -6.50 -15.15
CA GLY A 45 6.76 -5.52 -15.32
C GLY A 45 7.47 -5.08 -14.03
N PHE A 46 8.00 -3.88 -14.06
CA PHE A 46 8.75 -3.24 -12.99
C PHE A 46 8.20 -1.81 -12.74
N ASP A 47 8.58 -1.21 -11.63
CA ASP A 47 8.15 0.15 -11.28
C ASP A 47 9.22 1.19 -11.60
N PHE A 48 10.49 0.82 -11.48
CA PHE A 48 11.63 1.67 -11.82
C PHE A 48 12.64 0.90 -12.67
N SER A 49 13.21 1.58 -13.64
CA SER A 49 14.39 1.10 -14.39
C SER A 49 15.51 2.11 -14.25
N VAL A 50 16.69 1.62 -13.93
CA VAL A 50 17.90 2.42 -13.76
C VAL A 50 18.99 1.87 -14.67
N LYS A 51 19.54 2.73 -15.51
CA LYS A 51 20.70 2.46 -16.37
C LYS A 51 21.53 3.71 -16.42
N TYR A 52 22.83 3.58 -16.72
CA TYR A 52 23.70 4.75 -16.87
C TYR A 52 23.09 5.81 -17.80
N GLY A 53 22.87 7.00 -17.24
CA GLY A 53 22.31 8.13 -17.97
C GLY A 53 20.79 8.05 -18.23
N ASP A 54 20.11 7.01 -17.75
CA ASP A 54 18.68 6.83 -17.95
C ASP A 54 17.99 6.33 -16.69
N PHE A 55 16.87 6.98 -16.34
CA PHE A 55 16.01 6.59 -15.25
C PHE A 55 14.55 6.65 -15.71
N LYS A 56 13.81 5.58 -15.47
CA LYS A 56 12.41 5.49 -15.86
C LYS A 56 11.55 5.10 -14.68
N VAL A 57 10.40 5.74 -14.57
CA VAL A 57 9.28 5.28 -13.76
C VAL A 57 8.28 4.61 -14.70
N ALA A 58 7.91 3.39 -14.41
CA ALA A 58 7.07 2.56 -15.27
C ALA A 58 5.93 1.91 -14.49
N GLY A 59 5.12 1.17 -15.19
CA GLY A 59 3.97 0.44 -14.64
C GLY A 59 2.64 0.92 -15.22
N LEU A 60 1.61 0.14 -14.96
CA LEU A 60 0.28 0.47 -15.47
C LEU A 60 -0.29 1.66 -14.70
N GLY A 61 -0.60 2.72 -15.42
CA GLY A 61 -1.36 3.85 -14.91
C GLY A 61 -2.70 3.98 -15.62
N ILE A 62 -2.75 3.57 -16.91
CA ILE A 62 -3.91 3.68 -17.79
C ILE A 62 -3.86 2.52 -18.77
N ALA A 63 -4.97 1.85 -18.99
CA ALA A 63 -5.09 0.85 -20.05
C ALA A 63 -5.21 1.54 -21.42
N ALA A 64 -4.78 0.87 -22.47
CA ALA A 64 -4.81 1.45 -23.82
C ALA A 64 -6.24 1.80 -24.29
N GLU A 65 -7.21 1.02 -23.88
CA GLU A 65 -8.64 1.21 -24.13
C GLU A 65 -9.25 2.42 -23.41
N ASP A 66 -8.61 2.89 -22.32
CA ASP A 66 -9.06 4.06 -21.56
C ASP A 66 -8.53 5.38 -22.14
N VAL A 67 -7.68 5.33 -23.17
CA VAL A 67 -7.10 6.51 -23.80
C VAL A 67 -8.04 7.05 -24.87
N ASN A 68 -8.59 8.24 -24.64
CA ASN A 68 -9.35 8.97 -25.64
C ASN A 68 -8.43 9.98 -26.36
N ALA A 69 -8.23 9.80 -27.66
CA ALA A 69 -7.37 10.68 -28.45
C ALA A 69 -7.87 12.15 -28.54
N ALA A 70 -9.13 12.40 -28.23
CA ALA A 70 -9.72 13.74 -28.24
C ALA A 70 -9.63 14.50 -26.91
N GLU A 71 -9.18 13.84 -25.83
CA GLU A 71 -9.16 14.39 -24.47
C GLU A 71 -7.83 14.12 -23.76
N TRP A 72 -7.53 14.96 -22.76
CA TRP A 72 -6.41 14.70 -21.88
C TRP A 72 -6.71 13.54 -20.93
N THR A 73 -5.87 12.53 -20.96
CA THR A 73 -5.96 11.41 -20.03
C THR A 73 -4.96 11.61 -18.88
N ARG A 74 -5.47 11.61 -17.64
CA ARG A 74 -4.62 11.77 -16.44
C ARG A 74 -4.05 10.42 -16.02
N CYS A 75 -2.72 10.34 -15.96
CA CYS A 75 -2.00 9.22 -15.38
C CYS A 75 -1.74 9.44 -13.88
N TYR A 76 -1.08 8.47 -13.23
CA TYR A 76 -0.58 8.61 -11.86
C TYR A 76 0.48 9.71 -11.76
N SER A 77 0.62 10.26 -10.57
CA SER A 77 1.65 11.24 -10.26
C SER A 77 2.98 10.56 -9.94
N VAL A 78 4.07 11.25 -10.22
CA VAL A 78 5.42 10.89 -9.76
C VAL A 78 6.00 12.08 -9.02
N VAL A 79 6.38 11.86 -7.78
CA VAL A 79 7.03 12.85 -6.93
C VAL A 79 8.52 12.62 -6.94
N THR A 80 9.29 13.68 -7.15
CA THR A 80 10.74 13.66 -7.03
C THR A 80 11.17 14.61 -5.93
N GLY A 81 12.01 14.14 -5.02
CA GLY A 81 12.55 14.94 -3.93
C GLY A 81 14.04 14.75 -3.76
N VAL A 82 14.66 15.70 -3.06
CA VAL A 82 16.08 15.68 -2.70
C VAL A 82 16.22 15.51 -1.19
N PHE A 83 17.31 14.90 -0.75
CA PHE A 83 17.63 14.77 0.66
C PHE A 83 19.14 14.90 0.92
N SER A 84 19.47 15.22 2.17
CA SER A 84 20.82 15.16 2.75
C SER A 84 20.75 14.45 4.10
N ASN A 85 21.86 14.17 4.72
CA ASN A 85 21.96 13.44 6.00
C ASN A 85 21.55 11.96 5.92
N GLY A 86 21.80 11.33 4.79
CA GLY A 86 21.58 9.88 4.63
C GLY A 86 20.15 9.44 4.81
N GLY A 87 19.96 8.24 5.38
CA GLY A 87 18.64 7.63 5.53
C GLY A 87 17.67 8.40 6.42
N GLU A 88 18.16 9.12 7.44
CA GLU A 88 17.33 9.98 8.26
C GLU A 88 16.77 11.15 7.43
N GLY A 89 17.64 11.85 6.71
CA GLY A 89 17.23 12.95 5.84
C GLY A 89 16.30 12.50 4.72
N ALA A 90 16.52 11.32 4.17
CA ALA A 90 15.61 10.71 3.18
C ALA A 90 14.20 10.52 3.75
N THR A 91 14.12 9.98 4.97
CA THR A 91 12.85 9.78 5.69
C THR A 91 12.14 11.10 5.96
N LEU A 92 12.88 12.09 6.44
CA LEU A 92 12.33 13.42 6.74
C LEU A 92 11.85 14.14 5.47
N ALA A 93 12.58 14.04 4.36
CA ALA A 93 12.16 14.63 3.09
C ALA A 93 10.85 14.01 2.56
N LEU A 94 10.73 12.69 2.60
CA LEU A 94 9.48 12.02 2.24
C LEU A 94 8.33 12.41 3.18
N ARG A 95 8.58 12.46 4.47
CA ARG A 95 7.60 12.86 5.47
C ARG A 95 7.11 14.30 5.26
N SER A 96 8.02 15.22 4.97
CA SER A 96 7.67 16.60 4.65
C SER A 96 6.73 16.70 3.45
N TYR A 97 6.94 15.89 2.42
CA TYR A 97 6.01 15.80 1.31
C TYR A 97 4.63 15.28 1.75
N GLN A 98 4.61 14.19 2.51
CA GLN A 98 3.35 13.59 2.99
C GLN A 98 2.56 14.55 3.88
N GLU A 99 3.24 15.32 4.73
CA GLU A 99 2.62 16.33 5.56
C GLU A 99 2.05 17.50 4.74
N ALA A 100 2.76 17.91 3.68
CA ALA A 100 2.33 18.99 2.80
C ALA A 100 1.05 18.68 1.99
N ILE A 101 0.86 17.41 1.62
CA ILE A 101 -0.34 16.97 0.88
C ILE A 101 -1.48 16.49 1.78
N ARG A 102 -1.22 16.33 3.07
CA ARG A 102 -2.20 15.85 4.04
C ARG A 102 -3.24 16.94 4.31
N PRO A 103 -4.53 16.64 4.20
CA PRO A 103 -5.57 17.56 4.59
C PRO A 103 -5.44 17.94 6.08
N ALA A 104 -5.42 19.21 6.37
CA ALA A 104 -5.37 19.69 7.76
C ALA A 104 -6.65 19.27 8.52
N GLY A 105 -6.50 18.84 9.77
CA GLY A 105 -7.61 18.51 10.66
C GLY A 105 -8.33 17.19 10.34
N GLY A 106 -7.67 16.26 9.70
CA GLY A 106 -8.24 14.93 9.43
C GLY A 106 -8.46 14.11 10.71
N ILE A 107 -9.52 13.31 10.74
CA ILE A 107 -9.88 12.35 11.82
C ILE A 107 -8.70 11.42 12.19
N THR A 108 -7.73 11.28 11.28
CA THR A 108 -6.60 10.34 11.41
C THR A 108 -5.40 10.89 12.18
N GLU A 109 -5.39 12.16 12.60
CA GLU A 109 -4.19 12.76 13.22
C GLU A 109 -3.78 12.11 14.54
N ASN A 110 -4.75 11.62 15.31
CA ASN A 110 -4.51 10.94 16.58
C ASN A 110 -5.21 9.57 16.62
N MET A 111 -5.21 8.87 15.50
CA MET A 111 -5.91 7.58 15.39
C MET A 111 -5.17 6.50 16.17
N ILE A 112 -5.84 5.94 17.18
CA ILE A 112 -5.42 4.72 17.85
C ILE A 112 -6.37 3.62 17.39
N VAL A 113 -5.85 2.64 16.64
CA VAL A 113 -6.65 1.62 15.99
C VAL A 113 -6.54 0.30 16.73
N GLN A 114 -7.69 -0.29 17.02
CA GLN A 114 -7.83 -1.70 17.36
C GLN A 114 -8.29 -2.46 16.11
N ASN A 115 -7.67 -3.58 15.80
CA ASN A 115 -8.06 -4.45 14.69
C ASN A 115 -8.57 -5.77 15.24
N THR A 116 -9.64 -6.31 14.66
CA THR A 116 -10.24 -7.59 15.11
C THR A 116 -9.46 -8.82 14.64
N TRP A 117 -8.48 -8.66 13.77
CA TRP A 117 -7.64 -9.75 13.28
C TRP A 117 -6.74 -10.32 14.38
N GLY A 118 -6.51 -11.60 14.33
CA GLY A 118 -5.47 -12.28 15.13
C GLY A 118 -6.01 -13.31 16.11
N ASP A 119 -6.28 -12.95 17.32
CA ASP A 119 -6.50 -13.87 18.45
C ASP A 119 -7.99 -14.28 18.69
N ARG A 120 -8.91 -13.81 17.87
CA ARG A 120 -10.36 -13.98 18.07
C ARG A 120 -10.97 -15.17 17.35
N GLY A 121 -10.17 -16.09 16.86
CA GLY A 121 -10.62 -17.18 15.99
C GLY A 121 -11.06 -16.68 14.62
N GLN A 122 -10.59 -15.50 14.27
CA GLN A 122 -10.86 -14.84 12.99
C GLN A 122 -12.36 -14.71 12.70
N ASP A 123 -12.77 -15.15 11.52
CA ASP A 123 -14.13 -15.00 11.01
C ASP A 123 -15.21 -15.62 11.89
N LYS A 124 -14.88 -16.60 12.72
CA LYS A 124 -15.88 -17.37 13.46
C LYS A 124 -16.54 -16.61 14.60
N ASN A 125 -15.79 -15.74 15.23
CA ASN A 125 -16.21 -15.02 16.44
C ASN A 125 -16.67 -13.59 16.15
N ILE A 126 -16.62 -13.15 14.89
CA ILE A 126 -17.09 -11.83 14.50
C ILE A 126 -18.61 -11.84 14.45
N ASN A 127 -19.23 -11.09 15.35
CA ASN A 127 -20.67 -10.84 15.42
C ASN A 127 -20.93 -9.50 16.11
N GLU A 128 -22.16 -9.00 16.00
CA GLU A 128 -22.54 -7.70 16.54
C GLU A 128 -22.23 -7.56 18.04
N GLN A 129 -22.60 -8.55 18.86
CA GLN A 129 -22.38 -8.50 20.29
C GLN A 129 -20.88 -8.39 20.66
N PHE A 130 -20.05 -9.15 19.98
CA PHE A 130 -18.60 -9.10 20.15
C PHE A 130 -18.07 -7.71 19.78
N ILE A 131 -18.46 -7.18 18.62
CA ILE A 131 -17.99 -5.87 18.15
C ILE A 131 -18.41 -4.74 19.08
N LEU A 132 -19.66 -4.73 19.53
CA LEU A 132 -20.14 -3.72 20.47
C LEU A 132 -19.37 -3.78 21.80
N HIS A 133 -19.07 -4.97 22.28
CA HIS A 133 -18.26 -5.16 23.49
C HIS A 133 -16.83 -4.62 23.29
N GLU A 134 -16.16 -4.97 22.17
CA GLU A 134 -14.81 -4.49 21.85
C GLU A 134 -14.77 -2.96 21.70
N MET A 135 -15.77 -2.36 21.08
CA MET A 135 -15.89 -0.90 20.99
C MET A 135 -16.00 -0.23 22.37
N GLU A 136 -16.81 -0.79 23.25
CA GLU A 136 -16.99 -0.27 24.61
C GLU A 136 -15.68 -0.37 25.43
N GLN A 137 -15.03 -1.53 25.41
CA GLN A 137 -13.76 -1.72 26.13
C GLN A 137 -12.63 -0.88 25.49
N GLY A 138 -12.57 -0.81 24.17
CA GLY A 138 -11.62 0.00 23.44
C GLY A 138 -11.74 1.49 23.80
N ALA A 139 -12.97 2.01 23.85
CA ALA A 139 -13.22 3.40 24.22
C ALA A 139 -12.70 3.71 25.63
N ARG A 140 -12.87 2.80 26.60
CA ARG A 140 -12.32 2.93 27.96
C ARG A 140 -10.79 2.98 27.99
N LEU A 141 -10.13 2.36 27.02
CA LEU A 141 -8.67 2.35 26.87
C LEU A 141 -8.16 3.53 26.03
N GLY A 142 -9.04 4.39 25.53
CA GLY A 142 -8.65 5.52 24.66
C GLY A 142 -8.46 5.15 23.20
N ILE A 143 -8.91 3.96 22.79
CA ILE A 143 -8.93 3.56 21.37
C ILE A 143 -9.98 4.40 20.66
N THR A 144 -9.61 5.00 19.55
CA THR A 144 -10.47 5.93 18.81
C THR A 144 -11.17 5.28 17.62
N HIS A 145 -10.59 4.18 17.10
CA HIS A 145 -11.09 3.51 15.90
C HIS A 145 -11.02 1.99 16.08
N LEU A 146 -12.10 1.31 15.71
CA LEU A 146 -12.12 -0.14 15.57
C LEU A 146 -12.15 -0.49 14.09
N GLN A 147 -11.17 -1.26 13.65
CA GLN A 147 -11.14 -1.84 12.31
C GLN A 147 -11.72 -3.25 12.36
N LEU A 148 -12.83 -3.43 11.70
CA LEU A 148 -13.42 -4.75 11.49
C LEU A 148 -12.70 -5.43 10.32
N ASP A 149 -11.94 -6.46 10.62
CA ASP A 149 -11.24 -7.29 9.65
C ASP A 149 -12.12 -8.45 9.17
N ASP A 150 -11.54 -9.47 8.53
CA ASP A 150 -12.29 -10.64 8.03
C ASP A 150 -13.28 -11.20 9.04
N GLY A 151 -14.37 -11.75 8.55
CA GLY A 151 -15.40 -12.39 9.35
C GLY A 151 -16.77 -11.69 9.31
N TRP A 152 -16.85 -10.47 8.79
CA TRP A 152 -18.08 -9.72 8.57
C TRP A 152 -18.86 -10.15 7.31
N GLN A 153 -18.12 -10.73 6.35
CA GLN A 153 -18.67 -11.18 5.06
C GLN A 153 -19.34 -12.54 5.17
N SER A 154 -20.23 -12.83 4.24
CA SER A 154 -20.84 -14.14 4.10
C SER A 154 -19.84 -15.15 3.53
N GLY A 155 -19.96 -16.40 3.96
CA GLY A 155 -19.04 -17.48 3.56
C GLY A 155 -17.72 -17.45 4.35
N LYS A 156 -16.67 -18.03 3.76
CA LYS A 156 -15.35 -18.11 4.37
C LYS A 156 -14.46 -16.98 3.86
N SER A 157 -13.68 -16.38 4.73
CA SER A 157 -12.66 -15.42 4.34
C SER A 157 -11.51 -16.09 3.57
N ALA A 158 -10.66 -15.28 2.93
CA ALA A 158 -9.46 -15.76 2.26
C ALA A 158 -8.56 -16.57 3.18
N ASN A 159 -8.42 -16.15 4.43
CA ASN A 159 -7.56 -16.83 5.40
C ASN A 159 -8.13 -18.15 5.89
N SER A 160 -9.43 -18.24 6.14
CA SER A 160 -10.07 -19.50 6.53
C SER A 160 -10.20 -20.50 5.37
N ALA A 161 -10.17 -20.01 4.13
CA ALA A 161 -10.24 -20.83 2.92
C ALA A 161 -8.87 -21.17 2.32
N TYR A 162 -7.81 -20.45 2.71
CA TYR A 162 -6.49 -20.60 2.13
C TYR A 162 -5.89 -21.98 2.38
N LYS A 163 -5.56 -22.66 1.33
CA LYS A 163 -4.90 -24.00 1.34
C LYS A 163 -3.53 -24.01 0.67
N GLY A 164 -2.93 -22.86 0.50
CA GLY A 164 -1.77 -22.65 -0.36
C GLY A 164 -2.17 -22.30 -1.79
N GLY A 165 -1.20 -21.83 -2.57
CA GLY A 165 -1.44 -21.43 -3.95
C GLY A 165 -1.03 -19.98 -4.22
N ARG A 166 -1.44 -19.47 -5.36
CA ARG A 166 -1.18 -18.08 -5.73
C ARG A 166 -2.15 -17.15 -5.01
N PHE A 167 -1.73 -15.92 -4.77
CA PHE A 167 -2.53 -14.90 -4.11
C PHE A 167 -3.94 -14.74 -4.74
N LYS A 168 -4.03 -14.72 -6.05
CA LYS A 168 -5.32 -14.61 -6.73
C LYS A 168 -6.26 -15.81 -6.47
N ASP A 169 -5.70 -17.00 -6.35
CA ASP A 169 -6.49 -18.22 -6.09
C ASP A 169 -7.04 -18.19 -4.66
N SER A 170 -6.26 -17.67 -3.71
CA SER A 170 -6.67 -17.44 -2.33
C SER A 170 -7.85 -16.47 -2.25
N TRP A 171 -7.75 -15.33 -2.90
CA TRP A 171 -8.81 -14.31 -2.91
C TRP A 171 -10.06 -14.73 -3.68
N GLN A 172 -9.92 -15.51 -4.72
CA GLN A 172 -11.06 -16.09 -5.42
C GLN A 172 -11.84 -17.09 -4.57
N GLY A 173 -11.18 -17.75 -3.63
CA GLY A 173 -11.79 -18.65 -2.67
C GLY A 173 -12.39 -17.99 -1.42
N ALA A 174 -12.34 -16.68 -1.32
CA ALA A 174 -12.70 -15.92 -0.10
C ALA A 174 -14.21 -15.81 0.17
N GLY A 175 -15.07 -16.41 -0.64
CA GLY A 175 -16.52 -16.25 -0.48
C GLY A 175 -17.02 -14.93 -1.06
N SER A 176 -18.23 -14.55 -0.73
CA SER A 176 -18.80 -13.28 -1.19
C SER A 176 -18.40 -12.13 -0.27
N TRP A 177 -18.13 -10.97 -0.86
CA TRP A 177 -17.89 -9.72 -0.14
C TRP A 177 -19.21 -9.01 0.24
N LEU A 178 -20.23 -9.79 0.54
CA LEU A 178 -21.51 -9.30 1.06
C LEU A 178 -21.54 -9.49 2.57
N THR A 179 -22.19 -8.59 3.26
CA THR A 179 -22.40 -8.70 4.71
C THR A 179 -23.20 -9.95 5.06
N GLU A 180 -22.79 -10.62 6.10
CA GLU A 180 -23.56 -11.73 6.67
C GLU A 180 -24.59 -11.17 7.66
N THR A 181 -25.85 -11.20 7.29
CA THR A 181 -26.94 -10.61 8.08
C THR A 181 -27.27 -11.39 9.36
N ALA A 182 -26.75 -12.62 9.49
CA ALA A 182 -26.94 -13.43 10.68
C ALA A 182 -25.87 -13.21 11.77
N LYS A 183 -24.89 -12.38 11.50
CA LYS A 183 -23.84 -11.98 12.44
C LYS A 183 -24.10 -10.60 13.00
#